data_01112d0f56cd8d2a2968ecfd0706152c
#
_entry.id   01112d0f56cd8d2a2968ecfd0706152c
#
_cell.length_a   1.000
_cell.length_b   1.000
_cell.length_c   1.000
_cell.angle_alpha   90.00
_cell.angle_beta   90.00
_cell.angle_gamma   90.00
#
_symmetry.space_group_name_H-M   'P 1'
#
loop_
_entity.id
_entity.type
_entity.pdbx_description
1 polymer ?
#
loop_
_entity_poly.entity_id
_entity_poly.type
_entity_poly.pdbx_seq_one_letter_code
_entity_poly.pdbx_strand_id
1 'polypeptide(L)'
;MSKTRAILGSLLLSVAMTIGLAGVASATPPSIPSESTARAELAALTVAADGSMTGYSRDLFPHWITISGSCNTRETVLKRDGSGVVTDSSCAATSGSWYSPYDGATWHNASDIDIDHVVPLAAAWRSGANAWTTSKRQSFANDLSYPQLIAVTDNVNQSKGDQSPATWKPSLTSYWCTYAKMWTHVKYKYALRVNSAEKSALLSMLNYC
;
A
#
# COMPACT_ATOMS: atom_id res chain seq x y z
N MET A 1 -71.86 -17.10 41.43
CA MET A 1 -70.57 -17.83 41.16
C MET A 1 -70.02 -17.31 39.87
N SER A 2 -69.13 -16.32 39.96
CA SER A 2 -68.48 -15.70 38.78
C SER A 2 -67.10 -16.29 38.64
N LYS A 3 -66.79 -16.86 37.43
CA LYS A 3 -65.47 -17.43 37.13
C LYS A 3 -64.66 -16.39 36.34
N THR A 4 -63.70 -15.81 37.00
CA THR A 4 -62.71 -14.92 36.37
C THR A 4 -61.66 -15.74 35.61
N ARG A 5 -61.55 -15.55 34.30
CA ARG A 5 -60.48 -16.15 33.47
C ARG A 5 -59.30 -15.19 33.39
N ALA A 6 -58.15 -15.62 33.89
CA ALA A 6 -56.90 -14.92 33.71
C ALA A 6 -56.34 -15.23 32.32
N ILE A 7 -56.03 -14.18 31.55
CA ILE A 7 -55.36 -14.28 30.25
C ILE A 7 -53.84 -14.04 30.50
N LEU A 8 -53.04 -15.09 30.36
CA LEU A 8 -51.58 -14.96 30.34
C LEU A 8 -51.18 -14.43 28.97
N GLY A 9 -50.70 -13.19 28.92
CA GLY A 9 -50.05 -12.63 27.71
C GLY A 9 -48.57 -13.04 27.69
N SER A 10 -48.20 -13.86 26.70
CA SER A 10 -46.80 -14.20 26.44
C SER A 10 -46.16 -13.07 25.68
N LEU A 11 -45.20 -12.39 26.36
CA LEU A 11 -44.36 -11.34 25.73
C LEU A 11 -43.22 -12.04 24.97
N LEU A 12 -43.30 -12.07 23.64
CA LEU A 12 -42.17 -12.52 22.79
C LEU A 12 -41.16 -11.42 22.66
N LEU A 13 -40.01 -11.57 23.33
CA LEU A 13 -38.87 -10.69 23.24
C LEU A 13 -38.10 -11.03 21.96
N SER A 14 -38.27 -10.25 20.89
CA SER A 14 -37.52 -10.40 19.64
C SER A 14 -36.10 -9.79 19.83
N VAL A 15 -35.10 -10.62 20.00
CA VAL A 15 -33.69 -10.21 19.96
C VAL A 15 -33.29 -9.98 18.50
N ALA A 16 -33.22 -8.73 18.09
CA ALA A 16 -32.64 -8.35 16.79
C ALA A 16 -31.12 -8.52 16.85
N MET A 17 -30.62 -9.58 16.24
CA MET A 17 -29.17 -9.83 16.08
C MET A 17 -28.65 -8.93 14.96
N THR A 18 -28.05 -7.78 15.30
CA THR A 18 -27.37 -6.93 14.33
C THR A 18 -26.07 -7.63 13.92
N ILE A 19 -26.03 -8.22 12.74
CA ILE A 19 -24.80 -8.70 12.11
C ILE A 19 -24.04 -7.45 11.67
N GLY A 20 -23.07 -7.03 12.46
CA GLY A 20 -22.10 -6.01 12.07
C GLY A 20 -21.28 -6.55 10.90
N LEU A 21 -21.44 -5.97 9.72
CA LEU A 21 -20.51 -6.18 8.61
C LEU A 21 -19.16 -5.58 9.06
N ALA A 22 -18.24 -6.43 9.50
CA ALA A 22 -16.85 -6.03 9.67
C ALA A 22 -16.32 -5.64 8.28
N GLY A 23 -16.17 -4.34 8.03
CA GLY A 23 -15.54 -3.84 6.82
C GLY A 23 -14.13 -4.41 6.73
N VAL A 24 -13.75 -4.98 5.58
CA VAL A 24 -12.37 -5.38 5.32
C VAL A 24 -11.50 -4.14 5.36
N ALA A 25 -10.52 -4.10 6.27
CA ALA A 25 -9.53 -3.03 6.28
C ALA A 25 -8.72 -3.14 4.98
N SER A 26 -8.78 -2.10 4.16
CA SER A 26 -7.94 -1.99 2.96
C SER A 26 -6.59 -1.41 3.36
N ALA A 27 -5.51 -1.95 2.80
CA ALA A 27 -4.18 -1.37 2.94
C ALA A 27 -4.22 0.13 2.55
N THR A 28 -3.96 1.00 3.50
CA THR A 28 -4.00 2.45 3.30
C THR A 28 -2.70 3.05 3.80
N PRO A 29 -1.68 3.18 2.92
CA PRO A 29 -0.45 3.86 3.26
C PRO A 29 -0.69 5.30 3.71
N PRO A 30 0.16 5.86 4.59
CA PRO A 30 0.00 7.21 5.12
C PRO A 30 0.21 8.28 4.04
N SER A 31 -0.31 9.48 4.30
CA SER A 31 -0.01 10.70 3.53
C SER A 31 -0.32 10.62 2.03
N ILE A 32 -1.33 9.86 1.62
CA ILE A 32 -1.81 9.88 0.23
C ILE A 32 -2.39 11.28 -0.06
N PRO A 33 -1.87 12.03 -1.07
CA PRO A 33 -2.31 13.39 -1.32
C PRO A 33 -3.72 13.46 -1.92
N SER A 34 -4.33 14.64 -1.90
CA SER A 34 -5.52 14.92 -2.71
C SER A 34 -5.19 14.81 -4.21
N GLU A 35 -6.19 14.65 -5.07
CA GLU A 35 -5.99 14.67 -6.52
C GLU A 35 -5.33 15.98 -6.98
N SER A 36 -5.83 17.13 -6.52
CA SER A 36 -5.29 18.43 -6.89
C SER A 36 -3.83 18.58 -6.49
N THR A 37 -3.45 18.11 -5.29
CA THR A 37 -2.05 18.09 -4.84
C THR A 37 -1.20 17.19 -5.73
N ALA A 38 -1.67 15.96 -6.03
CA ALA A 38 -0.93 15.04 -6.89
C ALA A 38 -0.73 15.60 -8.31
N ARG A 39 -1.73 16.28 -8.88
CA ARG A 39 -1.59 16.92 -10.20
C ARG A 39 -0.57 18.07 -10.17
N ALA A 40 -0.58 18.89 -9.12
CA ALA A 40 0.41 19.95 -8.95
C ALA A 40 1.83 19.38 -8.78
N GLU A 41 1.99 18.35 -7.96
CA GLU A 41 3.27 17.67 -7.76
C GLU A 41 3.76 17.03 -9.08
N LEU A 42 2.88 16.34 -9.83
CA LEU A 42 3.22 15.74 -11.13
C LEU A 42 3.64 16.80 -12.16
N ALA A 43 3.01 17.96 -12.14
CA ALA A 43 3.39 19.07 -13.01
C ALA A 43 4.81 19.58 -12.68
N ALA A 44 5.15 19.64 -11.39
CA ALA A 44 6.43 20.11 -10.88
C ALA A 44 7.59 19.12 -11.05
N LEU A 45 7.31 17.83 -11.29
CA LEU A 45 8.36 16.84 -11.48
C LEU A 45 9.21 17.12 -12.72
N THR A 46 10.53 17.04 -12.57
CA THR A 46 11.47 17.10 -13.69
C THR A 46 11.26 15.94 -14.64
N VAL A 47 11.01 16.24 -15.91
CA VAL A 47 10.91 15.24 -16.97
C VAL A 47 12.28 15.01 -17.59
N ALA A 48 12.77 13.77 -17.54
CA ALA A 48 14.03 13.37 -18.18
C ALA A 48 13.99 11.87 -18.51
N ALA A 49 14.82 11.43 -19.45
CA ALA A 49 15.00 10.01 -19.74
C ALA A 49 15.51 9.25 -18.50
N ASP A 50 15.20 7.96 -18.42
CA ASP A 50 15.73 7.08 -17.40
C ASP A 50 17.26 7.05 -17.43
N GLY A 51 17.88 7.08 -16.26
CA GLY A 51 19.32 6.92 -16.12
C GLY A 51 19.77 5.46 -16.29
N SER A 52 21.08 5.27 -16.38
CA SER A 52 21.69 3.94 -16.48
C SER A 52 21.42 3.09 -15.24
N MET A 53 21.25 1.78 -15.46
CA MET A 53 21.23 0.76 -14.40
C MET A 53 22.62 0.29 -13.99
N THR A 54 23.68 0.81 -14.63
CA THR A 54 25.07 0.44 -14.28
C THR A 54 25.32 0.68 -12.79
N GLY A 55 25.86 -0.32 -12.12
CA GLY A 55 26.13 -0.29 -10.68
C GLY A 55 24.90 -0.45 -9.78
N TYR A 56 23.70 -0.68 -10.30
CA TYR A 56 22.55 -1.00 -9.48
C TYR A 56 22.70 -2.37 -8.81
N SER A 57 22.44 -2.41 -7.52
CA SER A 57 22.11 -3.60 -6.76
C SER A 57 21.00 -3.24 -5.77
N ARG A 58 20.09 -4.17 -5.53
CA ARG A 58 19.05 -4.02 -4.49
C ARG A 58 19.67 -3.78 -3.09
N ASP A 59 20.83 -4.36 -2.82
CA ASP A 59 21.55 -4.26 -1.54
C ASP A 59 22.06 -2.83 -1.26
N LEU A 60 22.17 -1.98 -2.28
CA LEU A 60 22.48 -0.57 -2.11
C LEU A 60 21.34 0.23 -1.44
N PHE A 61 20.17 -0.37 -1.31
CA PHE A 61 19.02 0.14 -0.58
C PHE A 61 18.79 -0.74 0.65
N PRO A 62 19.49 -0.54 1.78
CA PRO A 62 19.26 -1.34 2.98
C PRO A 62 17.78 -1.25 3.37
N HIS A 63 17.07 -2.36 3.25
CA HIS A 63 15.63 -2.45 3.50
C HIS A 63 15.33 -3.47 4.59
N TRP A 64 14.11 -3.43 5.12
CA TRP A 64 13.63 -4.25 6.24
C TRP A 64 14.48 -4.05 7.51
N ILE A 65 14.87 -2.78 7.78
CA ILE A 65 15.58 -2.43 9.04
C ILE A 65 14.66 -2.61 10.24
N THR A 66 15.23 -2.85 11.42
CA THR A 66 14.47 -2.87 12.68
C THR A 66 13.89 -1.50 12.96
N ILE A 67 12.58 -1.43 13.22
CA ILE A 67 11.83 -0.21 13.53
C ILE A 67 11.61 -0.09 15.03
N SER A 68 11.17 -1.17 15.69
CA SER A 68 10.88 -1.17 17.13
C SER A 68 10.90 -2.59 17.67
N GLY A 69 11.62 -2.82 18.77
CA GLY A 69 11.75 -4.15 19.36
C GLY A 69 12.28 -5.18 18.35
N SER A 70 11.56 -6.26 18.14
CA SER A 70 11.85 -7.28 17.13
C SER A 70 11.21 -6.98 15.75
N CYS A 71 10.37 -5.93 15.64
CA CYS A 71 9.67 -5.62 14.41
C CYS A 71 10.57 -4.87 13.41
N ASN A 72 10.72 -5.42 12.22
CA ASN A 72 11.33 -4.71 11.10
C ASN A 72 10.27 -3.94 10.29
N THR A 73 10.70 -3.28 9.21
CA THR A 73 9.81 -2.50 8.35
C THR A 73 8.70 -3.35 7.74
N ARG A 74 9.00 -4.59 7.29
CA ARG A 74 8.02 -5.49 6.68
C ARG A 74 6.90 -5.86 7.67
N GLU A 75 7.25 -6.34 8.86
CA GLU A 75 6.28 -6.68 9.91
C GLU A 75 5.46 -5.47 10.33
N THR A 76 6.08 -4.28 10.39
CA THR A 76 5.38 -3.02 10.71
C THR A 76 4.31 -2.70 9.67
N VAL A 77 4.61 -2.86 8.36
CA VAL A 77 3.65 -2.64 7.28
C VAL A 77 2.58 -3.72 7.27
N LEU A 78 2.91 -5.00 7.44
CA LEU A 78 1.93 -6.08 7.54
C LEU A 78 0.91 -5.81 8.67
N LYS A 79 1.39 -5.34 9.83
CA LYS A 79 0.54 -4.99 10.96
C LYS A 79 -0.33 -3.76 10.71
N ARG A 80 0.19 -2.75 9.98
CA ARG A 80 -0.54 -1.54 9.61
C ARG A 80 -1.67 -1.83 8.61
N ASP A 81 -1.38 -2.65 7.59
CA ASP A 81 -2.25 -2.85 6.43
C ASP A 81 -3.19 -4.06 6.56
N GLY A 82 -2.99 -4.90 7.57
CA GLY A 82 -3.85 -6.04 7.85
C GLY A 82 -4.92 -5.75 8.90
N SER A 83 -5.94 -6.58 8.92
CA SER A 83 -7.01 -6.59 9.93
C SER A 83 -6.84 -7.80 10.85
N GLY A 84 -6.99 -7.59 12.18
CA GLY A 84 -6.88 -8.65 13.17
C GLY A 84 -5.51 -9.35 13.20
N VAL A 85 -4.44 -8.62 12.86
CA VAL A 85 -3.08 -9.18 12.80
C VAL A 85 -2.58 -9.51 14.19
N VAL A 86 -2.26 -10.78 14.42
CA VAL A 86 -1.60 -11.29 15.62
C VAL A 86 -0.14 -11.61 15.26
N THR A 87 0.78 -11.22 16.14
CA THR A 87 2.22 -11.48 15.96
C THR A 87 2.77 -12.32 17.10
N ASP A 88 3.82 -13.10 16.81
CA ASP A 88 4.62 -13.77 17.84
C ASP A 88 5.63 -12.83 18.50
N SER A 89 6.48 -13.37 19.38
CA SER A 89 7.54 -12.63 20.08
C SER A 89 8.63 -12.07 19.16
N SER A 90 8.79 -12.63 17.96
CA SER A 90 9.71 -12.15 16.92
C SER A 90 9.08 -11.10 16.00
N CYS A 91 7.81 -10.71 16.28
CA CYS A 91 6.98 -9.81 15.47
C CYS A 91 6.49 -10.43 14.14
N ALA A 92 6.71 -11.71 13.89
CA ALA A 92 6.18 -12.37 12.71
C ALA A 92 4.65 -12.52 12.82
N ALA A 93 3.92 -12.14 11.76
CA ALA A 93 2.47 -12.28 11.73
C ALA A 93 2.08 -13.76 11.67
N THR A 94 1.35 -14.23 12.69
CA THR A 94 0.87 -15.62 12.84
C THR A 94 -0.57 -15.80 12.37
N SER A 95 -1.35 -14.72 12.33
CA SER A 95 -2.70 -14.67 11.76
C SER A 95 -3.04 -13.24 11.37
N GLY A 96 -4.06 -13.09 10.50
CA GLY A 96 -4.56 -11.80 10.05
C GLY A 96 -5.36 -11.95 8.77
N SER A 97 -5.80 -10.82 8.24
CA SER A 97 -6.44 -10.73 6.94
C SER A 97 -5.92 -9.51 6.20
N TRP A 98 -5.47 -9.67 4.96
CA TRP A 98 -4.90 -8.61 4.14
C TRP A 98 -5.66 -8.51 2.81
N TYR A 99 -6.24 -7.34 2.55
CA TYR A 99 -6.84 -7.02 1.27
C TYR A 99 -5.80 -6.32 0.37
N SER A 100 -5.51 -6.91 -0.78
CA SER A 100 -4.63 -6.32 -1.79
C SER A 100 -5.43 -5.39 -2.71
N PRO A 101 -5.16 -4.07 -2.71
CA PRO A 101 -5.88 -3.15 -3.59
C PRO A 101 -5.40 -3.20 -5.05
N TYR A 102 -4.35 -3.95 -5.36
CA TYR A 102 -3.85 -4.10 -6.73
C TYR A 102 -4.71 -5.03 -7.58
N ASP A 103 -5.30 -6.05 -6.96
CA ASP A 103 -6.10 -7.10 -7.62
C ASP A 103 -7.45 -7.39 -6.96
N GLY A 104 -7.70 -6.83 -5.77
CA GLY A 104 -8.93 -7.05 -5.02
C GLY A 104 -8.98 -8.37 -4.24
N ALA A 105 -7.89 -9.12 -4.19
CA ALA A 105 -7.82 -10.37 -3.44
C ALA A 105 -7.67 -10.13 -1.93
N THR A 106 -8.17 -11.08 -1.13
CA THR A 106 -7.97 -11.11 0.34
C THR A 106 -7.24 -12.39 0.71
N TRP A 107 -6.20 -12.24 1.52
CA TRP A 107 -5.33 -13.30 1.96
C TRP A 107 -5.32 -13.41 3.48
N HIS A 108 -5.09 -14.63 3.98
CA HIS A 108 -5.08 -14.91 5.42
C HIS A 108 -3.73 -15.41 5.95
N ASN A 109 -2.77 -15.65 5.05
CA ASN A 109 -1.41 -15.98 5.42
C ASN A 109 -0.48 -14.84 5.03
N ALA A 110 0.38 -14.42 5.93
CA ALA A 110 1.37 -13.37 5.67
C ALA A 110 2.40 -13.76 4.58
N SER A 111 2.54 -15.08 4.29
CA SER A 111 3.39 -15.60 3.20
C SER A 111 2.85 -15.29 1.80
N ASP A 112 1.54 -15.04 1.68
CA ASP A 112 0.89 -14.73 0.40
C ASP A 112 0.90 -13.22 0.11
N ILE A 113 1.55 -12.45 1.00
CA ILE A 113 1.62 -10.98 0.96
C ILE A 113 3.07 -10.52 0.85
N ASP A 114 3.33 -9.71 -0.16
CA ASP A 114 4.55 -8.90 -0.27
C ASP A 114 4.31 -7.47 0.25
N ILE A 115 5.38 -6.82 0.69
CA ILE A 115 5.39 -5.37 0.86
C ILE A 115 6.01 -4.76 -0.39
N ASP A 116 5.16 -4.13 -1.19
CA ASP A 116 5.61 -3.42 -2.39
C ASP A 116 6.22 -2.07 -2.05
N HIS A 117 7.34 -1.76 -2.70
CA HIS A 117 7.79 -0.39 -2.86
C HIS A 117 7.00 0.23 -4.02
N VAL A 118 6.04 1.11 -3.73
CA VAL A 118 5.17 1.75 -4.74
C VAL A 118 6.01 2.29 -5.89
N VAL A 119 7.07 3.05 -5.59
CA VAL A 119 8.14 3.34 -6.54
C VAL A 119 9.27 2.32 -6.31
N PRO A 120 9.47 1.35 -7.23
CA PRO A 120 10.48 0.31 -7.06
C PRO A 120 11.89 0.87 -6.85
N LEU A 121 12.72 0.16 -6.09
CA LEU A 121 14.10 0.60 -5.81
C LEU A 121 14.90 0.80 -7.09
N ALA A 122 14.75 -0.09 -8.07
CA ALA A 122 15.37 0.04 -9.38
C ALA A 122 14.81 1.22 -10.19
N ALA A 123 13.50 1.49 -10.10
CA ALA A 123 12.90 2.68 -10.72
C ALA A 123 13.41 3.97 -10.08
N ALA A 124 13.57 3.98 -8.76
CA ALA A 124 14.19 5.11 -8.06
C ALA A 124 15.64 5.32 -8.51
N TRP A 125 16.43 4.24 -8.65
CA TRP A 125 17.82 4.31 -9.11
C TRP A 125 17.93 5.04 -10.45
N ARG A 126 17.20 4.59 -11.48
CA ARG A 126 17.22 5.22 -12.81
C ARG A 126 16.57 6.59 -12.85
N SER A 127 15.82 6.96 -11.81
CA SER A 127 15.18 8.28 -11.66
C SER A 127 16.03 9.30 -10.89
N GLY A 128 17.22 8.91 -10.37
CA GLY A 128 18.12 9.81 -9.66
C GLY A 128 18.67 9.30 -8.34
N ALA A 129 18.15 8.19 -7.78
CA ALA A 129 18.63 7.63 -6.52
C ALA A 129 20.04 7.03 -6.62
N ASN A 130 20.57 6.83 -7.82
CA ASN A 130 21.97 6.45 -8.06
C ASN A 130 22.99 7.46 -7.47
N ALA A 131 22.60 8.74 -7.40
CA ALA A 131 23.40 9.80 -6.80
C ALA A 131 23.20 9.99 -5.28
N TRP A 132 22.31 9.21 -4.64
CA TRP A 132 22.03 9.36 -3.22
C TRP A 132 23.08 8.70 -2.35
N THR A 133 23.18 9.17 -1.11
CA THR A 133 23.91 8.46 -0.05
C THR A 133 23.19 7.16 0.32
N THR A 134 23.90 6.20 0.88
CA THR A 134 23.31 4.95 1.40
C THR A 134 22.23 5.23 2.44
N SER A 135 22.44 6.21 3.33
CA SER A 135 21.42 6.60 4.32
C SER A 135 20.13 7.10 3.67
N LYS A 136 20.21 7.91 2.60
CA LYS A 136 19.00 8.36 1.87
C LYS A 136 18.29 7.20 1.17
N ARG A 137 19.04 6.26 0.57
CA ARG A 137 18.47 5.05 -0.02
C ARG A 137 17.82 4.16 1.03
N GLN A 138 18.42 4.02 2.22
CA GLN A 138 17.81 3.30 3.35
C GLN A 138 16.52 3.97 3.81
N SER A 139 16.50 5.30 3.97
CA SER A 139 15.28 6.03 4.35
C SER A 139 14.15 5.84 3.33
N PHE A 140 14.46 5.87 2.03
CA PHE A 140 13.51 5.61 0.96
C PHE A 140 12.94 4.18 1.00
N ALA A 141 13.81 3.19 1.21
CA ALA A 141 13.44 1.79 1.21
C ALA A 141 12.61 1.36 2.44
N ASN A 142 12.62 2.16 3.52
CA ASN A 142 11.92 1.88 4.77
C ASN A 142 10.95 3.01 5.16
N ASP A 143 10.47 3.77 4.18
CA ASP A 143 9.65 4.94 4.46
C ASP A 143 8.24 4.54 4.94
N LEU A 144 7.97 4.83 6.20
CA LEU A 144 6.67 4.63 6.86
C LEU A 144 5.85 5.92 6.97
N SER A 145 6.38 7.06 6.47
CA SER A 145 5.77 8.39 6.57
C SER A 145 5.02 8.81 5.32
N TYR A 146 5.52 8.37 4.16
CA TYR A 146 4.92 8.58 2.86
C TYR A 146 4.37 7.27 2.28
N PRO A 147 3.56 7.31 1.21
CA PRO A 147 2.89 6.12 0.70
C PRO A 147 3.82 5.25 -0.20
N GLN A 148 5.03 4.98 0.29
CA GLN A 148 6.05 4.20 -0.44
C GLN A 148 5.89 2.69 -0.24
N LEU A 149 5.32 2.26 0.89
CA LEU A 149 5.23 0.84 1.24
C LEU A 149 3.76 0.43 1.42
N ILE A 150 3.36 -0.67 0.80
CA ILE A 150 2.00 -1.21 0.85
C ILE A 150 1.99 -2.73 0.79
N ALA A 151 1.13 -3.37 1.59
CA ALA A 151 0.89 -4.80 1.55
C ALA A 151 0.00 -5.17 0.36
N VAL A 152 0.45 -6.09 -0.49
CA VAL A 152 -0.24 -6.53 -1.71
C VAL A 152 -0.02 -8.03 -1.95
N THR A 153 -0.83 -8.63 -2.81
CA THR A 153 -0.64 -10.02 -3.27
C THR A 153 0.78 -10.23 -3.82
N ASP A 154 1.47 -11.28 -3.36
CA ASP A 154 2.89 -11.54 -3.65
C ASP A 154 3.17 -11.70 -5.15
N ASN A 155 2.44 -12.56 -5.85
CA ASN A 155 2.63 -12.81 -7.28
C ASN A 155 2.27 -11.58 -8.16
N VAL A 156 1.35 -10.72 -7.70
CA VAL A 156 1.03 -9.45 -8.36
C VAL A 156 2.19 -8.46 -8.20
N ASN A 157 2.79 -8.41 -7.01
CA ASN A 157 4.00 -7.62 -6.78
C ASN A 157 5.18 -8.11 -7.61
N GLN A 158 5.38 -9.42 -7.71
CA GLN A 158 6.41 -10.03 -8.56
C GLN A 158 6.18 -9.69 -10.04
N SER A 159 4.92 -9.73 -10.52
CA SER A 159 4.56 -9.31 -11.87
C SER A 159 4.83 -7.82 -12.13
N LYS A 160 4.62 -6.95 -11.13
CA LYS A 160 4.98 -5.53 -11.22
C LYS A 160 6.49 -5.34 -11.36
N GLY A 161 7.28 -6.03 -10.54
CA GLY A 161 8.72 -5.93 -10.55
C GLY A 161 9.21 -4.48 -10.42
N ASP A 162 10.09 -4.06 -11.32
CA ASP A 162 10.64 -2.70 -11.36
C ASP A 162 9.97 -1.78 -12.39
N GLN A 163 8.80 -2.19 -12.90
CA GLN A 163 8.07 -1.47 -13.93
C GLN A 163 7.47 -0.17 -13.41
N SER A 164 7.34 0.81 -14.31
CA SER A 164 6.65 2.07 -14.06
C SER A 164 5.17 2.00 -14.48
N PRO A 165 4.34 2.99 -14.12
CA PRO A 165 2.94 3.08 -14.56
C PRO A 165 2.75 3.08 -16.08
N ALA A 166 3.81 3.31 -16.86
CA ALA A 166 3.76 3.21 -18.31
C ALA A 166 3.63 1.77 -18.84
N THR A 167 4.15 0.79 -18.08
CA THR A 167 4.21 -0.61 -18.52
C THR A 167 3.45 -1.57 -17.60
N TRP A 168 3.17 -1.17 -16.36
CA TRP A 168 2.38 -1.95 -15.43
C TRP A 168 1.40 -1.07 -14.64
N LYS A 169 0.23 -1.58 -14.38
CA LYS A 169 -0.82 -0.94 -13.56
C LYS A 169 -1.54 -2.01 -12.74
N PRO A 170 -2.07 -1.67 -11.54
CA PRO A 170 -3.01 -2.55 -10.84
C PRO A 170 -4.12 -3.03 -11.77
N SER A 171 -4.49 -4.30 -11.69
CA SER A 171 -5.62 -4.85 -12.46
C SER A 171 -6.96 -4.23 -12.02
N LEU A 172 -7.04 -3.79 -10.76
CA LEU A 172 -8.22 -3.12 -10.23
C LEU A 172 -8.21 -1.64 -10.64
N THR A 173 -8.98 -1.31 -11.68
CA THR A 173 -9.04 0.05 -12.26
C THR A 173 -9.49 1.11 -11.24
N SER A 174 -10.35 0.73 -10.28
CA SER A 174 -10.78 1.64 -9.20
C SER A 174 -9.61 2.09 -8.29
N TYR A 175 -8.47 1.41 -8.32
CA TYR A 175 -7.30 1.80 -7.54
C TYR A 175 -6.32 2.71 -8.32
N TRP A 176 -6.52 2.91 -9.61
CA TRP A 176 -5.58 3.70 -10.44
C TRP A 176 -5.38 5.12 -9.96
N CYS A 177 -6.48 5.81 -9.57
CA CYS A 177 -6.36 7.16 -8.99
C CYS A 177 -5.42 7.16 -7.77
N THR A 178 -5.66 6.26 -6.81
CA THR A 178 -4.88 6.16 -5.58
C THR A 178 -3.43 5.78 -5.87
N TYR A 179 -3.19 4.80 -6.74
CA TYR A 179 -1.84 4.39 -7.13
C TYR A 179 -1.05 5.53 -7.78
N ALA A 180 -1.67 6.29 -8.70
CA ALA A 180 -1.03 7.43 -9.35
C ALA A 180 -0.70 8.55 -8.35
N LYS A 181 -1.59 8.82 -7.39
CA LYS A 181 -1.34 9.78 -6.31
C LYS A 181 -0.15 9.36 -5.45
N MET A 182 -0.10 8.10 -5.02
CA MET A 182 1.01 7.57 -4.22
C MET A 182 2.35 7.65 -4.99
N TRP A 183 2.39 7.14 -6.21
CA TRP A 183 3.58 7.15 -7.05
C TRP A 183 4.13 8.57 -7.25
N THR A 184 3.26 9.49 -7.63
CA THR A 184 3.62 10.89 -7.85
C THR A 184 4.17 11.54 -6.58
N HIS A 185 3.47 11.35 -5.46
CA HIS A 185 3.86 11.95 -4.18
C HIS A 185 5.23 11.45 -3.72
N VAL A 186 5.48 10.15 -3.80
CA VAL A 186 6.79 9.57 -3.46
C VAL A 186 7.88 10.16 -4.34
N LYS A 187 7.68 10.21 -5.67
CA LYS A 187 8.69 10.83 -6.56
C LYS A 187 8.93 12.29 -6.24
N TYR A 188 7.89 13.05 -5.94
CA TYR A 188 7.99 14.46 -5.57
C TYR A 188 8.76 14.66 -4.26
N LYS A 189 8.41 13.92 -3.21
CA LYS A 189 9.06 14.01 -1.89
C LYS A 189 10.54 13.65 -1.93
N TYR A 190 10.93 12.73 -2.79
CA TYR A 190 12.32 12.30 -2.92
C TYR A 190 13.09 13.01 -4.03
N ALA A 191 12.46 13.98 -4.71
CA ALA A 191 13.02 14.72 -5.85
C ALA A 191 13.53 13.80 -6.97
N LEU A 192 12.77 12.74 -7.24
CA LEU A 192 13.01 11.82 -8.35
C LEU A 192 12.44 12.38 -9.65
N ARG A 193 13.06 12.02 -10.77
CA ARG A 193 12.59 12.40 -12.11
C ARG A 193 11.50 11.43 -12.60
N VAL A 194 10.73 11.86 -13.59
CA VAL A 194 9.83 11.02 -14.40
C VAL A 194 10.28 11.03 -15.85
N ASN A 195 10.14 9.93 -16.57
CA ASN A 195 10.22 9.98 -18.01
C ASN A 195 8.86 10.39 -18.63
N SER A 196 8.82 10.74 -19.91
CA SER A 196 7.61 11.22 -20.57
C SER A 196 6.48 10.18 -20.62
N ALA A 197 6.81 8.91 -20.82
CA ALA A 197 5.82 7.83 -20.85
C ALA A 197 5.20 7.59 -19.48
N GLU A 198 6.02 7.58 -18.42
CA GLU A 198 5.59 7.49 -17.03
C GLU A 198 4.68 8.67 -16.65
N LYS A 199 5.06 9.91 -17.00
CA LYS A 199 4.24 11.11 -16.74
C LYS A 199 2.89 11.03 -17.43
N SER A 200 2.85 10.61 -18.69
CA SER A 200 1.62 10.43 -19.47
C SER A 200 0.69 9.38 -18.85
N ALA A 201 1.27 8.25 -18.42
CA ALA A 201 0.51 7.19 -17.75
C ALA A 201 -0.09 7.67 -16.41
N LEU A 202 0.68 8.38 -15.60
CA LEU A 202 0.21 8.96 -14.34
C LEU A 202 -0.93 9.97 -14.57
N LEU A 203 -0.81 10.85 -15.57
CA LEU A 203 -1.90 11.77 -15.94
C LEU A 203 -3.17 11.02 -16.34
N SER A 204 -3.03 9.96 -17.14
CA SER A 204 -4.15 9.11 -17.55
C SER A 204 -4.83 8.45 -16.34
N MET A 205 -4.03 7.92 -15.38
CA MET A 205 -4.56 7.27 -14.18
C MET A 205 -5.23 8.27 -13.23
N LEU A 206 -4.77 9.51 -13.14
CA LEU A 206 -5.41 10.57 -12.36
C LEU A 206 -6.77 10.99 -12.93
N ASN A 207 -7.11 10.64 -14.18
CA ASN A 207 -8.46 10.88 -14.71
C ASN A 207 -9.51 9.90 -14.18
N TYR A 208 -9.10 8.91 -13.39
CA TYR A 208 -9.98 7.98 -12.67
C TYR A 208 -10.32 8.48 -11.25
N CYS A 209 -9.83 9.66 -10.86
CA CYS A 209 -10.22 10.31 -9.63
C CYS A 209 -11.59 10.97 -9.75
#